data_9e99e0df35442219eb12d7f9287927d6
#
_entry.id   9e99e0df35442219eb12d7f9287927d6
#
_cell.length_a   1.000
_cell.length_b   1.000
_cell.length_c   1.000
_cell.angle_alpha   90.00
_cell.angle_beta   90.00
_cell.angle_gamma   90.00
#
_symmetry.space_group_name_H-M   'P 1'
#
loop_
_entity.id
_entity.type
_entity.pdbx_description
1 polymer ?
#
loop_
_entity_poly.entity_id
_entity_poly.type
_entity_poly.pdbx_seq_one_letter_code
_entity_poly.pdbx_strand_id
1 'polypeptide(L)'
;AVFGYSDGGIIALQLEVMYPGTLGAIVTGGANIFVPGALEQSFIDRLYEDENPSPLKKMLMYEPTMTADDMQTIQAPSLIISGENDIILPEHTRLIGENIPDGEVVILPGEDHGSYIKRSYKVGDLILDFFKRIGY
;
A
#
# COMPACT_ATOMS: atom_id res chain seq x y z
N ALA A 1 12.68 -10.28 2.03
CA ALA A 1 11.67 -9.26 2.35
C ALA A 1 11.72 -8.12 1.35
N VAL A 2 10.61 -7.41 1.22
CA VAL A 2 10.49 -6.20 0.41
C VAL A 2 9.80 -5.08 1.20
N PHE A 3 10.31 -3.87 1.06
CA PHE A 3 9.57 -2.66 1.42
C PHE A 3 9.25 -1.88 0.14
N GLY A 4 7.98 -1.55 -0.06
CA GLY A 4 7.50 -0.75 -1.19
C GLY A 4 6.69 0.45 -0.73
N TYR A 5 6.98 1.63 -1.30
CA TYR A 5 6.22 2.84 -1.05
C TYR A 5 5.41 3.23 -2.27
N SER A 6 4.12 3.60 -2.07
CA SER A 6 3.20 3.99 -3.14
C SER A 6 3.14 2.91 -4.24
N ASP A 7 3.48 3.22 -5.49
CA ASP A 7 3.54 2.23 -6.58
C ASP A 7 4.46 1.03 -6.26
N GLY A 8 5.55 1.25 -5.51
CA GLY A 8 6.42 0.16 -5.06
C GLY A 8 5.71 -0.83 -4.12
N GLY A 9 4.79 -0.34 -3.28
CA GLY A 9 3.94 -1.17 -2.44
C GLY A 9 2.91 -1.95 -3.25
N ILE A 10 2.31 -1.31 -4.25
CA ILE A 10 1.39 -1.96 -5.20
C ILE A 10 2.10 -3.12 -5.92
N ILE A 11 3.30 -2.87 -6.44
CA ILE A 11 4.10 -3.88 -7.14
C ILE A 11 4.43 -5.06 -6.22
N ALA A 12 4.78 -4.80 -4.95
CA ALA A 12 5.08 -5.87 -3.99
C ALA A 12 3.86 -6.78 -3.74
N LEU A 13 2.68 -6.19 -3.53
CA LEU A 13 1.43 -6.94 -3.36
C LEU A 13 1.08 -7.73 -4.62
N GLN A 14 1.15 -7.08 -5.78
CA GLN A 14 0.84 -7.71 -7.07
C GLN A 14 1.77 -8.87 -7.39
N LEU A 15 3.07 -8.74 -7.08
CA LEU A 15 4.05 -9.80 -7.27
C LEU A 15 3.66 -11.06 -6.46
N GLU A 16 3.29 -10.89 -5.19
CA GLU A 16 2.93 -12.01 -4.34
C GLU A 16 1.58 -12.63 -4.72
N VAL A 17 0.60 -11.81 -5.17
CA VAL A 17 -0.68 -12.31 -5.72
C VAL A 17 -0.45 -13.14 -6.99
N MET A 18 0.41 -12.66 -7.89
CA MET A 18 0.71 -13.38 -9.15
C MET A 18 1.59 -14.62 -8.94
N TYR A 19 2.47 -14.59 -7.95
CA TYR A 19 3.46 -15.65 -7.68
C TYR A 19 3.56 -15.89 -6.17
N PRO A 20 2.53 -16.53 -5.56
CA PRO A 20 2.47 -16.76 -4.11
C PRO A 20 3.69 -17.50 -3.58
N GLY A 21 4.21 -17.07 -2.43
CA GLY A 21 5.40 -17.64 -1.79
C GLY A 21 6.73 -17.15 -2.36
N THR A 22 6.72 -16.13 -3.24
CA THR A 22 7.95 -15.50 -3.76
C THR A 22 8.63 -14.62 -2.72
N LEU A 23 7.84 -13.91 -1.91
CA LEU A 23 8.34 -12.99 -0.91
C LEU A 23 8.30 -13.60 0.49
N GLY A 24 9.38 -13.41 1.26
CA GLY A 24 9.44 -13.88 2.65
C GLY A 24 8.76 -12.95 3.66
N ALA A 25 8.62 -11.67 3.32
CA ALA A 25 7.85 -10.68 4.08
C ALA A 25 7.59 -9.44 3.21
N ILE A 26 6.47 -8.76 3.44
CA ILE A 26 6.07 -7.55 2.71
C ILE A 26 5.84 -6.42 3.70
N VAL A 27 6.39 -5.23 3.40
CA VAL A 27 5.99 -3.99 4.06
C VAL A 27 5.59 -2.99 2.98
N THR A 28 4.41 -2.39 3.10
CA THR A 28 3.97 -1.33 2.18
C THR A 28 3.73 -0.02 2.91
N GLY A 29 4.01 1.09 2.23
CA GLY A 29 3.64 2.42 2.67
C GLY A 29 2.78 3.11 1.61
N GLY A 30 1.52 3.45 1.92
CA GLY A 30 0.62 4.17 1.03
C GLY A 30 0.31 3.45 -0.27
N ALA A 31 0.06 2.14 -0.20
CA ALA A 31 -0.34 1.33 -1.35
C ALA A 31 -1.86 1.23 -1.47
N ASN A 32 -2.36 1.11 -2.71
CA ASN A 32 -3.75 0.78 -3.00
C ASN A 32 -3.83 -0.47 -3.89
N ILE A 33 -4.97 -1.16 -3.88
CA ILE A 33 -5.21 -2.36 -4.69
C ILE A 33 -6.23 -2.13 -5.81
N PHE A 34 -6.98 -1.03 -5.76
CA PHE A 34 -7.84 -0.52 -6.84
C PHE A 34 -7.94 1.00 -6.72
N VAL A 35 -8.50 1.68 -7.73
CA VAL A 35 -8.54 3.16 -7.75
C VAL A 35 -9.86 3.70 -7.21
N PRO A 36 -11.05 3.31 -7.71
CA PRO A 36 -12.31 3.86 -7.22
C PRO A 36 -12.56 3.46 -5.76
N GLY A 37 -12.78 4.46 -4.90
CA GLY A 37 -13.06 4.24 -3.48
C GLY A 37 -11.85 3.95 -2.58
N ALA A 38 -10.64 3.90 -3.15
CA ALA A 38 -9.40 3.70 -2.41
C ALA A 38 -8.65 5.00 -2.13
N LEU A 39 -8.86 6.00 -2.98
CA LEU A 39 -8.14 7.27 -2.96
C LEU A 39 -9.06 8.42 -2.55
N GLU A 40 -8.46 9.44 -1.96
CA GLU A 40 -9.14 10.69 -1.64
C GLU A 40 -9.75 11.31 -2.90
N GLN A 41 -11.02 11.74 -2.83
CA GLN A 41 -11.77 12.21 -3.99
C GLN A 41 -11.11 13.41 -4.68
N SER A 42 -10.56 14.36 -3.91
CA SER A 42 -9.88 15.52 -4.47
C SER A 42 -8.63 15.15 -5.28
N PHE A 43 -7.96 14.04 -4.93
CA PHE A 43 -6.85 13.51 -5.71
C PHE A 43 -7.34 12.91 -7.03
N ILE A 44 -8.43 12.14 -6.97
CA ILE A 44 -9.07 11.56 -8.17
C ILE A 44 -9.52 12.68 -9.12
N ASP A 45 -10.21 13.70 -8.63
CA ASP A 45 -10.69 14.82 -9.43
C ASP A 45 -9.54 15.48 -10.22
N ARG A 46 -8.41 15.75 -9.55
CA ARG A 46 -7.20 16.29 -10.22
C ARG A 46 -6.61 15.37 -11.30
N LEU A 47 -6.75 14.05 -11.13
CA LEU A 47 -6.32 13.11 -12.17
C LEU A 47 -7.17 13.23 -13.43
N TYR A 48 -8.50 13.39 -13.27
CA TYR A 48 -9.47 13.43 -14.36
C TYR A 48 -9.66 14.80 -15.01
N GLU A 49 -9.14 15.89 -14.42
CA GLU A 49 -9.13 17.23 -15.02
C GLU A 49 -8.23 17.34 -16.27
N ASP A 50 -7.29 16.42 -16.43
CA ASP A 50 -6.33 16.44 -17.55
C ASP A 50 -6.94 15.78 -18.80
N GLU A 51 -7.23 16.58 -19.81
CA GLU A 51 -7.83 16.09 -21.07
C GLU A 51 -6.87 15.18 -21.87
N ASN A 52 -5.54 15.30 -21.65
CA ASN A 52 -4.51 14.52 -22.35
C ASN A 52 -3.51 13.90 -21.35
N PRO A 53 -3.95 12.99 -20.48
CA PRO A 53 -3.08 12.44 -19.45
C PRO A 53 -1.92 11.64 -20.05
N SER A 54 -0.73 11.81 -19.45
CA SER A 54 0.44 11.01 -19.79
C SER A 54 0.20 9.50 -19.52
N PRO A 55 0.99 8.59 -20.12
CA PRO A 55 0.88 7.16 -19.83
C PRO A 55 0.93 6.81 -18.33
N LEU A 56 1.83 7.47 -17.58
CA LEU A 56 1.92 7.30 -16.12
C LEU A 56 0.65 7.76 -15.42
N LYS A 57 0.08 8.89 -15.81
CA LYS A 57 -1.16 9.40 -15.23
C LYS A 57 -2.35 8.49 -15.54
N LYS A 58 -2.41 7.94 -16.77
CA LYS A 58 -3.42 6.91 -17.12
C LYS A 58 -3.29 5.66 -16.24
N MET A 59 -2.08 5.20 -15.98
CA MET A 59 -1.84 4.09 -15.05
C MET A 59 -2.43 4.40 -13.67
N LEU A 60 -2.16 5.57 -13.10
CA LEU A 60 -2.72 6.01 -11.81
C LEU A 60 -4.26 6.10 -11.78
N MET A 61 -4.90 6.30 -12.93
CA MET A 61 -6.37 6.39 -13.04
C MET A 61 -7.05 5.02 -13.06
N TYR A 62 -6.39 3.98 -13.58
CA TYR A 62 -7.01 2.71 -13.92
C TYR A 62 -6.37 1.48 -13.24
N GLU A 63 -5.17 1.61 -12.73
CA GLU A 63 -4.40 0.55 -12.09
C GLU A 63 -4.12 0.88 -10.62
N PRO A 64 -3.97 -0.12 -9.75
CA PRO A 64 -4.13 -1.56 -10.00
C PRO A 64 -5.60 -2.00 -10.02
N THR A 65 -5.83 -3.28 -10.36
CA THR A 65 -7.16 -3.92 -10.41
C THR A 65 -7.24 -5.18 -9.56
N MET A 66 -6.51 -5.21 -8.43
CA MET A 66 -6.59 -6.30 -7.45
C MET A 66 -7.86 -6.16 -6.59
N THR A 67 -8.27 -7.24 -5.96
CA THR A 67 -9.45 -7.33 -5.11
C THR A 67 -9.08 -7.69 -3.67
N ALA A 68 -10.01 -7.57 -2.74
CA ALA A 68 -9.84 -8.06 -1.37
C ALA A 68 -9.63 -9.59 -1.33
N ASP A 69 -10.25 -10.34 -2.25
CA ASP A 69 -10.06 -11.79 -2.35
C ASP A 69 -8.63 -12.13 -2.80
N ASP A 70 -8.03 -11.33 -3.67
CA ASP A 70 -6.62 -11.50 -4.05
C ASP A 70 -5.69 -11.37 -2.84
N MET A 71 -6.00 -10.48 -1.90
CA MET A 71 -5.20 -10.32 -0.67
C MET A 71 -5.18 -11.59 0.19
N GLN A 72 -6.25 -12.40 0.15
CA GLN A 72 -6.31 -13.66 0.88
C GLN A 72 -5.35 -14.72 0.34
N THR A 73 -4.84 -14.54 -0.87
CA THR A 73 -3.85 -15.46 -1.49
C THR A 73 -2.41 -15.17 -1.05
N ILE A 74 -2.14 -14.03 -0.44
CA ILE A 74 -0.81 -13.62 0.01
C ILE A 74 -0.38 -14.50 1.18
N GLN A 75 0.78 -15.17 1.02
CA GLN A 75 1.34 -16.07 2.03
C GLN A 75 2.39 -15.39 2.91
N ALA A 76 2.98 -14.31 2.43
CA ALA A 76 4.02 -13.58 3.16
C ALA A 76 3.43 -12.79 4.34
N PRO A 77 4.03 -12.84 5.54
CA PRO A 77 3.74 -11.90 6.62
C PRO A 77 3.84 -10.47 6.09
N SER A 78 2.82 -9.64 6.37
CA SER A 78 2.68 -8.35 5.72
C SER A 78 2.35 -7.23 6.71
N LEU A 79 3.06 -6.10 6.60
CA LEU A 79 2.80 -4.87 7.34
C LEU A 79 2.34 -3.78 6.37
N ILE A 80 1.10 -3.33 6.52
CA ILE A 80 0.44 -2.37 5.63
C ILE A 80 0.31 -1.03 6.36
N ILE A 81 1.03 -0.02 5.86
CA ILE A 81 1.17 1.29 6.51
C ILE A 81 0.55 2.38 5.64
N SER A 82 -0.15 3.33 6.25
CA SER A 82 -0.49 4.62 5.64
C SER A 82 -0.52 5.74 6.68
N GLY A 83 -0.54 6.98 6.21
CA GLY A 83 -0.84 8.13 7.07
C GLY A 83 -2.35 8.28 7.31
N GLU A 84 -2.71 8.93 8.42
CA GLU A 84 -4.10 9.27 8.72
C GLU A 84 -4.69 10.24 7.67
N ASN A 85 -3.86 11.14 7.15
CA ASN A 85 -4.20 12.13 6.13
C ASN A 85 -3.58 11.78 4.77
N ASP A 86 -3.38 10.50 4.50
CA ASP A 86 -2.85 10.01 3.24
C ASP A 86 -3.88 10.18 2.10
N ILE A 87 -3.39 10.24 0.86
CA ILE A 87 -4.27 10.15 -0.33
C ILE A 87 -4.90 8.76 -0.46
N ILE A 88 -4.30 7.75 0.14
CA ILE A 88 -4.90 6.43 0.31
C ILE A 88 -5.78 6.48 1.55
N LEU A 89 -7.07 6.21 1.39
CA LEU A 89 -8.00 6.23 2.51
C LEU A 89 -7.61 5.20 3.58
N PRO A 90 -7.62 5.56 4.88
CA PRO A 90 -7.29 4.63 5.97
C PRO A 90 -8.12 3.34 5.94
N GLU A 91 -9.38 3.42 5.53
CA GLU A 91 -10.28 2.26 5.37
C GLU A 91 -9.76 1.31 4.30
N HIS A 92 -9.15 1.84 3.23
CA HIS A 92 -8.56 1.03 2.18
C HIS A 92 -7.30 0.31 2.66
N THR A 93 -6.47 0.99 3.44
CA THR A 93 -5.29 0.38 4.09
C THR A 93 -5.71 -0.76 5.02
N ARG A 94 -6.79 -0.58 5.80
CA ARG A 94 -7.38 -1.66 6.63
C ARG A 94 -7.91 -2.80 5.76
N LEU A 95 -8.64 -2.50 4.69
CA LEU A 95 -9.15 -3.52 3.77
C LEU A 95 -8.01 -4.41 3.26
N ILE A 96 -6.87 -3.84 2.88
CA ILE A 96 -5.71 -4.62 2.44
C ILE A 96 -5.20 -5.53 3.56
N GLY A 97 -4.81 -4.95 4.70
CA GLY A 97 -4.14 -5.68 5.77
C GLY A 97 -5.03 -6.71 6.46
N GLU A 98 -6.32 -6.42 6.64
CA GLU A 98 -7.29 -7.32 7.27
C GLU A 98 -7.67 -8.52 6.38
N ASN A 99 -7.48 -8.43 5.07
CA ASN A 99 -7.70 -9.54 4.15
C ASN A 99 -6.45 -10.37 3.87
N ILE A 100 -5.26 -9.95 4.28
CA ILE A 100 -4.05 -10.77 4.22
C ILE A 100 -4.03 -11.69 5.46
N PRO A 101 -3.88 -13.02 5.32
CA PRO A 101 -3.95 -13.96 6.44
C PRO A 101 -2.99 -13.65 7.60
N ASP A 102 -1.77 -13.22 7.29
CA ASP A 102 -0.78 -12.77 8.27
C ASP A 102 -0.47 -11.28 8.04
N GLY A 103 -1.54 -10.45 8.07
CA GLY A 103 -1.51 -9.03 7.81
C GLY A 103 -1.61 -8.19 9.07
N GLU A 104 -0.75 -7.18 9.18
CA GLU A 104 -0.80 -6.14 10.21
C GLU A 104 -1.06 -4.77 9.57
N VAL A 105 -1.81 -3.90 10.25
CA VAL A 105 -2.15 -2.55 9.78
C VAL A 105 -1.60 -1.50 10.73
N VAL A 106 -0.97 -0.47 10.19
CA VAL A 106 -0.56 0.72 10.94
C VAL A 106 -1.03 1.98 10.22
N ILE A 107 -1.91 2.74 10.86
CA ILE A 107 -2.28 4.08 10.43
C ILE A 107 -1.53 5.08 11.31
N LEU A 108 -0.68 5.90 10.70
CA LEU A 108 0.17 6.87 11.39
C LEU A 108 -0.59 8.18 11.63
N PRO A 109 -0.85 8.55 12.91
CA PRO A 109 -1.61 9.76 13.23
C PRO A 109 -0.96 11.03 12.67
N GLY A 110 -1.75 11.89 12.03
CA GLY A 110 -1.34 13.18 11.50
C GLY A 110 -0.44 13.14 10.26
N GLU A 111 -0.01 11.97 9.82
CA GLU A 111 0.88 11.83 8.65
C GLU A 111 0.10 11.86 7.33
N ASP A 112 0.69 12.47 6.30
CA ASP A 112 0.21 12.45 4.93
C ASP A 112 0.97 11.41 4.08
N HIS A 113 0.68 11.33 2.78
CA HIS A 113 1.29 10.36 1.86
C HIS A 113 2.83 10.37 1.82
N GLY A 114 3.46 11.49 2.13
CA GLY A 114 4.92 11.64 2.02
C GLY A 114 5.64 11.89 3.35
N SER A 115 4.95 12.39 4.37
CA SER A 115 5.59 12.92 5.58
C SER A 115 6.26 11.83 6.43
N TYR A 116 5.72 10.62 6.46
CA TYR A 116 6.31 9.51 7.21
C TYR A 116 7.46 8.81 6.48
N ILE A 117 7.64 9.09 5.19
CA ILE A 117 8.73 8.54 4.35
C ILE A 117 9.88 9.55 4.23
N LYS A 118 9.55 10.82 3.93
CA LYS A 118 10.57 11.83 3.65
C LYS A 118 11.22 12.31 4.94
N ARG A 119 12.56 12.15 5.03
CA ARG A 119 13.36 12.61 6.18
C ARG A 119 12.82 12.11 7.52
N SER A 120 12.31 10.89 7.57
CA SER A 120 11.73 10.27 8.75
C SER A 120 12.29 8.87 8.97
N TYR A 121 12.49 8.49 10.24
CA TYR A 121 12.89 7.13 10.64
C TYR A 121 11.69 6.26 11.03
N LYS A 122 10.48 6.83 11.07
CA LYS A 122 9.26 6.14 11.56
C LYS A 122 9.00 4.80 10.90
N VAL A 123 9.10 4.75 9.57
CA VAL A 123 8.88 3.50 8.83
C VAL A 123 10.02 2.51 9.07
N GLY A 124 11.27 2.99 9.18
CA GLY A 124 12.42 2.14 9.50
C GLY A 124 12.24 1.42 10.83
N ASP A 125 11.82 2.15 11.87
CA ASP A 125 11.57 1.58 13.20
C ASP A 125 10.43 0.55 13.15
N LEU A 126 9.33 0.84 12.46
CA LEU A 126 8.22 -0.10 12.27
C LEU A 126 8.64 -1.37 11.52
N ILE A 127 9.47 -1.25 10.48
CA ILE A 127 10.01 -2.39 9.73
C ILE A 127 10.88 -3.27 10.64
N LEU A 128 11.78 -2.67 11.41
CA LEU A 128 12.67 -3.40 12.31
C LEU A 128 11.89 -4.14 13.40
N ASP A 129 10.88 -3.50 13.98
CA ASP A 129 10.03 -4.12 14.98
C ASP A 129 9.18 -5.25 14.39
N PHE A 130 8.63 -5.05 13.19
CA PHE A 130 7.89 -6.08 12.47
C PHE A 130 8.77 -7.30 12.18
N PHE A 131 9.96 -7.10 11.62
CA PHE A 131 10.88 -8.19 11.32
C PHE A 131 11.31 -8.99 12.57
N LYS A 132 11.57 -8.31 13.68
CA LYS A 132 11.83 -8.99 14.97
C LYS A 132 10.66 -9.87 15.40
N ARG A 133 9.41 -9.39 15.26
CA ARG A 133 8.22 -10.16 15.69
C ARG A 133 8.00 -11.41 14.84
N ILE A 134 8.22 -11.33 13.53
CA ILE A 134 8.06 -12.48 12.62
C ILE A 134 9.29 -13.40 12.56
N GLY A 135 10.38 -13.06 13.27
CA GLY A 135 11.59 -13.87 13.30
C GLY A 135 12.43 -13.80 12.01
N TYR A 136 12.37 -12.67 11.33
CA TYR A 136 13.06 -12.44 10.04
C TYR A 136 14.48 -11.94 10.23
#